data_dc2a1a81a5abd4edda84dcbbee2294ac
#
_entry.id   dc2a1a81a5abd4edda84dcbbee2294ac
#
_cell.length_a   1.000
_cell.length_b   1.000
_cell.length_c   1.000
_cell.angle_alpha   90.00
_cell.angle_beta   90.00
_cell.angle_gamma   90.00
#
_symmetry.space_group_name_H-M   'P 1'
#
loop_
_entity.id
_entity.type
_entity.pdbx_description
1 polymer ?
#
loop_
_entity_poly.entity_id
_entity_poly.type
_entity_poly.pdbx_seq_one_letter_code
_entity_poly.pdbx_strand_id
1 'polypeptide(L)'
;MKQRWWIGCGAVALTVPGLALTVPPVAGQSALAGYSLRVTSAGDGPVQPDEGLTLREAVELANGTLTPEQLSEAEQAFVQPLPTGQGSRIGFDLPAEQTTIALVDLLPEIIAPELVIDGTTQAGYDASAGLDPKFPPAPVVSLTVAEGSEVARGLTIAADGVTVRGLSLYGFRASDRATQTTPPADIFISALAPPVDSSPLSPALELFRLEDAEAAPRGVVVEQNWLGLPPDGEFPAVPSAFGVSVFNAVETIIRNNRIQNHDGSAIITGFRADGLQVSENAIIGNGLAGMPDAIRLEGAIASSAITDNLICANDGSGIYFFKTEGATQISGNAIQYNGRRFERAALYLMGNDHQLSDNFIGYQPGPGVAVTAYPLSLRNQIRGNRYAGLDGLSIDLNTQGNTGVQDFQKGDGPNPPRNSYHRRRETGNAAINAPEFDAYGFVTGAAEVTLTGTADPGTEVDLYRVAEEGFPYSPLSEPLGTVTASPEGTFSASLALPPGTRVSAIASDPEWGTSEPAPVAAVLAADGSLPELPVTPIELPNCAAPVPPPAPVEPPPPLEPLVLTVPRNIHFALDRSDISPESAVILDQIAEVMLEYPFLTVELHGHT
;
A
#
# COMPACT_ATOMS: atom_id res chain seq x y z
N MET A 1 35.26 -15.85 -46.68
CA MET A 1 34.77 -15.33 -47.96
C MET A 1 33.46 -14.61 -47.71
N LYS A 2 33.45 -13.33 -47.98
CA LYS A 2 32.29 -12.41 -47.80
C LYS A 2 31.37 -12.52 -49.01
N GLN A 3 30.05 -12.53 -48.82
CA GLN A 3 29.13 -11.99 -49.83
C GLN A 3 27.99 -11.26 -49.14
N ARG A 4 27.99 -9.95 -49.32
CA ARG A 4 26.90 -9.04 -49.04
C ARG A 4 25.93 -9.06 -50.21
N TRP A 5 24.64 -9.18 -49.94
CA TRP A 5 23.60 -8.86 -50.92
C TRP A 5 22.82 -7.63 -50.43
N TRP A 6 22.85 -6.61 -51.25
CA TRP A 6 21.98 -5.42 -51.18
C TRP A 6 20.77 -5.70 -52.07
N ILE A 7 19.56 -5.55 -51.52
CA ILE A 7 18.33 -5.44 -52.31
C ILE A 7 17.75 -4.05 -52.03
N GLY A 8 17.77 -3.21 -53.04
CA GLY A 8 17.13 -1.91 -53.03
C GLY A 8 15.61 -2.09 -53.29
N CYS A 9 14.78 -1.53 -52.41
CA CYS A 9 13.36 -1.38 -52.66
C CYS A 9 13.10 0.04 -53.21
N GLY A 10 12.69 0.09 -54.47
CA GLY A 10 12.17 1.29 -55.10
C GLY A 10 10.75 1.58 -54.58
N ALA A 11 10.54 2.82 -54.16
CA ALA A 11 9.22 3.31 -53.80
C ALA A 11 8.40 3.60 -55.06
N VAL A 12 7.29 2.89 -55.22
CA VAL A 12 6.23 3.25 -56.17
C VAL A 12 5.15 4.00 -55.41
N ALA A 13 5.03 5.28 -55.65
CA ALA A 13 3.94 6.12 -55.13
C ALA A 13 2.68 5.86 -55.95
N LEU A 14 1.72 5.17 -55.39
CA LEU A 14 0.35 5.11 -55.89
C LEU A 14 -0.48 6.18 -55.20
N THR A 15 -0.82 7.24 -55.92
CA THR A 15 -1.80 8.25 -55.52
C THR A 15 -3.21 7.67 -55.74
N VAL A 16 -3.90 7.39 -54.62
CA VAL A 16 -5.33 7.08 -54.61
C VAL A 16 -6.10 8.38 -54.33
N PRO A 17 -7.11 8.79 -55.11
CA PRO A 17 -7.87 9.98 -54.82
C PRO A 17 -8.70 9.77 -53.55
N GLY A 18 -8.60 10.74 -52.65
CA GLY A 18 -9.26 10.72 -51.34
C GLY A 18 -10.79 10.72 -51.47
N LEU A 19 -11.40 9.65 -50.99
CA LEU A 19 -12.77 9.73 -50.48
C LEU A 19 -12.65 10.17 -49.01
N ALA A 20 -13.01 11.42 -48.75
CA ALA A 20 -13.25 11.90 -47.42
C ALA A 20 -14.50 11.18 -46.87
N LEU A 21 -14.29 10.11 -46.12
CA LEU A 21 -15.32 9.56 -45.24
C LEU A 21 -15.51 10.59 -44.13
N THR A 22 -16.54 11.41 -44.26
CA THR A 22 -17.07 12.17 -43.13
C THR A 22 -17.61 11.14 -42.14
N VAL A 23 -16.84 10.85 -41.09
CA VAL A 23 -17.34 10.17 -39.91
C VAL A 23 -18.43 11.09 -39.35
N PRO A 24 -19.71 10.63 -39.24
CA PRO A 24 -20.71 11.44 -38.58
C PRO A 24 -20.19 11.69 -37.15
N PRO A 25 -20.42 12.93 -36.62
CA PRO A 25 -20.11 13.14 -35.20
C PRO A 25 -20.86 12.06 -34.42
N VAL A 26 -20.15 11.36 -33.54
CA VAL A 26 -20.76 10.51 -32.52
C VAL A 26 -21.84 11.38 -31.88
N ALA A 27 -23.09 10.95 -32.00
CA ALA A 27 -24.22 11.63 -31.36
C ALA A 27 -23.82 11.84 -29.90
N GLY A 28 -23.72 13.14 -29.52
CA GLY A 28 -23.35 13.49 -28.17
C GLY A 28 -24.22 12.69 -27.21
N GLN A 29 -23.59 11.96 -26.28
CA GLN A 29 -24.31 11.45 -25.12
C GLN A 29 -25.03 12.67 -24.54
N SER A 30 -26.35 12.65 -24.55
CA SER A 30 -27.14 13.65 -23.86
C SER A 30 -26.63 13.70 -22.46
N ALA A 31 -26.06 14.83 -22.02
CA ALA A 31 -25.57 14.96 -20.66
C ALA A 31 -26.70 14.50 -19.73
N LEU A 32 -26.45 13.50 -18.92
CA LEU A 32 -27.41 13.02 -17.95
C LEU A 32 -27.88 14.23 -17.13
N ALA A 33 -29.16 14.35 -16.89
CA ALA A 33 -29.70 15.39 -16.03
C ALA A 33 -29.14 15.16 -14.63
N GLY A 34 -28.39 16.12 -14.09
CA GLY A 34 -27.92 16.03 -12.71
C GLY A 34 -29.04 16.30 -11.74
N TYR A 35 -28.98 15.66 -10.58
CA TYR A 35 -29.93 15.84 -9.48
C TYR A 35 -29.24 16.17 -8.18
N SER A 36 -29.87 17.01 -7.35
CA SER A 36 -29.60 17.09 -5.91
C SER A 36 -30.56 16.12 -5.22
N LEU A 37 -29.99 15.04 -4.69
CA LEU A 37 -30.69 13.92 -4.07
C LEU A 37 -30.48 13.94 -2.57
N ARG A 38 -31.55 13.77 -1.79
CA ARG A 38 -31.48 13.74 -0.34
C ARG A 38 -31.95 12.40 0.19
N VAL A 39 -31.01 11.57 0.65
CA VAL A 39 -31.28 10.27 1.27
C VAL A 39 -31.93 10.49 2.64
N THR A 40 -33.15 10.00 2.81
CA THR A 40 -33.95 10.17 4.03
C THR A 40 -34.32 8.84 4.68
N SER A 41 -34.05 7.72 4.00
CA SER A 41 -34.25 6.36 4.53
C SER A 41 -32.93 5.63 4.69
N ALA A 42 -32.70 5.04 5.85
CA ALA A 42 -31.57 4.15 6.12
C ALA A 42 -31.81 2.71 5.66
N GLY A 43 -32.97 2.42 5.07
CA GLY A 43 -33.29 1.12 4.50
C GLY A 43 -32.41 0.77 3.31
N ASP A 44 -32.21 -0.51 3.06
CA ASP A 44 -31.66 -1.05 1.82
C ASP A 44 -32.49 -2.25 1.34
N GLY A 45 -32.61 -2.41 0.04
CA GLY A 45 -33.36 -3.47 -0.59
C GLY A 45 -33.73 -3.14 -2.04
N PRO A 46 -34.61 -3.96 -2.67
CA PRO A 46 -35.10 -3.65 -4.00
C PRO A 46 -35.82 -2.31 -4.04
N VAL A 47 -35.60 -1.55 -5.11
CA VAL A 47 -36.29 -0.27 -5.34
C VAL A 47 -37.79 -0.46 -5.30
N GLN A 48 -38.46 0.24 -4.41
CA GLN A 48 -39.93 0.20 -4.23
C GLN A 48 -40.41 1.60 -3.84
N PRO A 49 -41.49 2.11 -4.49
CA PRO A 49 -42.05 3.40 -4.09
C PRO A 49 -42.55 3.36 -2.63
N ASP A 50 -41.98 4.17 -1.77
CA ASP A 50 -42.33 4.29 -0.35
C ASP A 50 -42.34 5.75 0.16
N GLU A 51 -41.97 6.01 1.41
CA GLU A 51 -42.02 7.36 1.99
C GLU A 51 -40.63 8.05 2.02
N GLY A 52 -39.53 7.34 1.76
CA GLY A 52 -38.19 7.87 1.95
C GLY A 52 -37.17 7.40 0.92
N LEU A 53 -36.44 8.31 0.35
CA LEU A 53 -35.39 8.00 -0.64
C LEU A 53 -34.20 7.28 0.02
N THR A 54 -33.90 6.08 -0.46
CA THR A 54 -32.75 5.26 -0.03
C THR A 54 -31.48 5.65 -0.77
N LEU A 55 -30.31 5.23 -0.26
CA LEU A 55 -29.04 5.42 -0.97
C LEU A 55 -28.99 4.67 -2.31
N ARG A 56 -29.58 3.47 -2.38
CA ARG A 56 -29.67 2.68 -3.62
C ARG A 56 -30.43 3.42 -4.71
N GLU A 57 -31.60 3.92 -4.39
CA GLU A 57 -32.42 4.71 -5.32
C GLU A 57 -31.71 6.01 -5.76
N ALA A 58 -31.06 6.67 -4.82
CA ALA A 58 -30.27 7.88 -5.13
C ALA A 58 -29.13 7.59 -6.11
N VAL A 59 -28.42 6.46 -5.97
CA VAL A 59 -27.38 6.04 -6.93
C VAL A 59 -28.00 5.69 -8.28
N GLU A 60 -29.12 4.99 -8.33
CA GLU A 60 -29.81 4.63 -9.57
C GLU A 60 -30.36 5.86 -10.31
N LEU A 61 -30.91 6.83 -9.58
CA LEU A 61 -31.31 8.12 -10.14
C LEU A 61 -30.13 8.88 -10.74
N ALA A 62 -29.03 8.97 -10.00
CA ALA A 62 -27.81 9.61 -10.48
C ALA A 62 -27.26 8.93 -11.74
N ASN A 63 -27.31 7.60 -11.78
CA ASN A 63 -26.92 6.78 -12.94
C ASN A 63 -27.87 6.89 -14.14
N GLY A 64 -29.11 7.41 -13.92
CA GLY A 64 -30.17 7.44 -14.93
C GLY A 64 -30.80 6.07 -15.22
N THR A 65 -30.57 5.07 -14.36
CA THR A 65 -31.21 3.73 -14.41
C THR A 65 -32.60 3.73 -13.77
N LEU A 66 -32.86 4.68 -12.88
CA LEU A 66 -34.15 5.00 -12.29
C LEU A 66 -34.54 6.42 -12.69
N THR A 67 -35.85 6.66 -12.92
CA THR A 67 -36.35 8.01 -13.23
C THR A 67 -37.24 8.51 -12.10
N PRO A 68 -37.36 9.84 -11.88
CA PRO A 68 -38.20 10.39 -10.82
C PRO A 68 -39.68 9.94 -10.91
N GLU A 69 -40.18 9.66 -12.11
CA GLU A 69 -41.55 9.22 -12.31
C GLU A 69 -41.86 7.79 -11.79
N GLN A 70 -40.79 7.03 -11.53
CA GLN A 70 -40.89 5.68 -10.95
C GLN A 70 -40.94 5.68 -9.42
N LEU A 71 -40.67 6.83 -8.81
CA LEU A 71 -40.73 7.04 -7.36
C LEU A 71 -42.17 7.40 -6.91
N SER A 72 -42.43 7.24 -5.62
CA SER A 72 -43.63 7.80 -4.98
C SER A 72 -43.61 9.35 -5.00
N GLU A 73 -44.78 9.97 -4.78
CA GLU A 73 -44.87 11.43 -4.62
C GLU A 73 -44.03 11.95 -3.41
N ALA A 74 -43.89 11.14 -2.36
CA ALA A 74 -43.12 11.49 -1.19
C ALA A 74 -41.61 11.50 -1.50
N GLU A 75 -41.09 10.49 -2.19
CA GLU A 75 -39.68 10.39 -2.59
C GLU A 75 -39.30 11.46 -3.62
N GLN A 76 -40.18 11.78 -4.57
CA GLN A 76 -39.96 12.85 -5.54
C GLN A 76 -39.68 14.21 -4.89
N ALA A 77 -40.19 14.45 -3.67
CA ALA A 77 -39.89 15.67 -2.93
C ALA A 77 -38.40 15.80 -2.53
N PHE A 78 -37.65 14.71 -2.51
CA PHE A 78 -36.23 14.66 -2.20
C PHE A 78 -35.32 14.74 -3.44
N VAL A 79 -35.91 14.82 -4.63
CA VAL A 79 -35.20 14.85 -5.92
C VAL A 79 -35.38 16.23 -6.54
N GLN A 80 -34.29 16.99 -6.67
CA GLN A 80 -34.28 18.31 -7.28
C GLN A 80 -33.39 18.30 -8.52
N PRO A 81 -33.89 18.67 -9.70
CA PRO A 81 -33.05 18.75 -10.90
C PRO A 81 -32.02 19.86 -10.76
N LEU A 82 -30.79 19.57 -11.18
CA LEU A 82 -29.70 20.54 -11.27
C LEU A 82 -29.62 21.17 -12.67
N PRO A 83 -28.99 22.35 -12.81
CA PRO A 83 -28.68 22.94 -14.12
C PRO A 83 -27.93 21.95 -15.03
N THR A 84 -28.22 22.00 -16.31
CA THR A 84 -27.58 21.14 -17.32
C THR A 84 -26.06 21.23 -17.26
N GLY A 85 -25.36 20.10 -17.23
CA GLY A 85 -23.92 20.01 -17.18
C GLY A 85 -23.32 20.03 -15.77
N GLN A 86 -24.15 19.93 -14.73
CA GLN A 86 -23.69 19.67 -13.36
C GLN A 86 -23.88 18.20 -13.01
N GLY A 87 -22.87 17.58 -12.40
CA GLY A 87 -22.95 16.22 -11.84
C GLY A 87 -23.94 16.15 -10.67
N SER A 88 -24.51 14.98 -10.47
CA SER A 88 -25.45 14.72 -9.37
C SER A 88 -24.78 14.84 -8.00
N ARG A 89 -25.58 15.15 -6.98
CA ARG A 89 -25.14 15.23 -5.58
C ARG A 89 -26.09 14.42 -4.71
N ILE A 90 -25.52 13.52 -3.91
CA ILE A 90 -26.24 12.76 -2.89
C ILE A 90 -25.85 13.30 -1.52
N GLY A 91 -26.79 13.93 -0.83
CA GLY A 91 -26.67 14.35 0.56
C GLY A 91 -27.59 13.50 1.44
N PHE A 92 -27.49 13.68 2.76
CA PHE A 92 -28.22 12.88 3.74
C PHE A 92 -29.05 13.78 4.67
N ASP A 93 -30.23 13.28 5.00
CA ASP A 93 -31.16 13.86 5.99
C ASP A 93 -31.89 12.70 6.69
N LEU A 94 -31.09 11.76 7.20
CA LEU A 94 -31.56 10.59 7.91
C LEU A 94 -32.11 10.95 9.30
N PRO A 95 -33.09 10.19 9.83
CA PRO A 95 -33.50 10.34 11.22
C PRO A 95 -32.32 10.19 12.17
N ALA A 96 -32.22 11.05 13.19
CA ALA A 96 -31.06 11.14 14.07
C ALA A 96 -30.66 9.82 14.77
N GLU A 97 -31.61 8.91 14.94
CA GLU A 97 -31.39 7.61 15.58
C GLU A 97 -31.19 6.47 14.56
N GLN A 98 -31.19 6.78 13.26
CA GLN A 98 -31.09 5.79 12.18
C GLN A 98 -30.14 6.28 11.08
N THR A 99 -28.89 6.57 11.45
CA THR A 99 -27.87 7.09 10.54
C THR A 99 -26.96 5.99 9.96
N THR A 100 -27.26 4.73 10.27
CA THR A 100 -26.54 3.56 9.74
C THR A 100 -27.35 2.89 8.65
N ILE A 101 -26.80 2.87 7.43
CA ILE A 101 -27.36 2.16 6.27
C ILE A 101 -26.70 0.78 6.23
N ALA A 102 -27.48 -0.27 6.48
CA ALA A 102 -27.02 -1.65 6.49
C ALA A 102 -27.39 -2.34 5.18
N LEU A 103 -26.41 -2.58 4.32
CA LEU A 103 -26.60 -3.17 3.00
C LEU A 103 -26.95 -4.66 3.08
N VAL A 104 -27.97 -5.07 2.34
CA VAL A 104 -28.34 -6.48 2.18
C VAL A 104 -27.72 -7.10 0.93
N ASP A 105 -27.32 -6.27 -0.06
CA ASP A 105 -26.70 -6.66 -1.32
C ASP A 105 -25.81 -5.52 -1.83
N LEU A 106 -24.97 -5.78 -2.83
CA LEU A 106 -24.14 -4.77 -3.49
C LEU A 106 -24.99 -3.58 -3.96
N LEU A 107 -24.51 -2.37 -3.70
CA LEU A 107 -25.06 -1.17 -4.34
C LEU A 107 -24.80 -1.21 -5.85
N PRO A 108 -25.64 -0.52 -6.66
CA PRO A 108 -25.35 -0.30 -8.07
C PRO A 108 -23.99 0.36 -8.24
N GLU A 109 -23.26 -0.04 -9.29
CA GLU A 109 -22.02 0.63 -9.66
C GLU A 109 -22.29 2.10 -9.97
N ILE A 110 -21.45 2.99 -9.49
CA ILE A 110 -21.52 4.43 -9.75
C ILE A 110 -20.95 4.67 -11.15
N ILE A 111 -21.83 4.88 -12.11
CA ILE A 111 -21.48 5.16 -13.52
C ILE A 111 -21.77 6.62 -13.90
N ALA A 112 -22.37 7.40 -13.01
CA ALA A 112 -22.62 8.83 -13.19
C ALA A 112 -21.32 9.62 -12.98
N PRO A 113 -20.80 10.33 -13.98
CA PRO A 113 -19.61 11.15 -13.81
C PRO A 113 -19.89 12.35 -12.91
N GLU A 114 -18.84 12.82 -12.22
CA GLU A 114 -18.89 13.98 -11.33
C GLU A 114 -19.92 13.87 -10.19
N LEU A 115 -20.35 12.64 -9.84
CA LEU A 115 -21.22 12.40 -8.68
C LEU A 115 -20.49 12.73 -7.39
N VAL A 116 -21.14 13.49 -6.51
CA VAL A 116 -20.66 13.75 -5.15
C VAL A 116 -21.56 13.03 -4.14
N ILE A 117 -20.98 12.14 -3.33
CA ILE A 117 -21.66 11.52 -2.17
C ILE A 117 -21.11 12.20 -0.91
N ASP A 118 -21.96 12.93 -0.21
CA ASP A 118 -21.56 13.85 0.85
C ASP A 118 -22.28 13.59 2.18
N GLY A 119 -21.63 12.80 3.04
CA GLY A 119 -22.10 12.50 4.40
C GLY A 119 -22.05 13.71 5.34
N THR A 120 -21.29 14.75 5.01
CA THR A 120 -21.17 15.96 5.84
C THR A 120 -22.44 16.80 5.86
N THR A 121 -23.39 16.52 4.96
CA THR A 121 -24.69 17.20 4.90
C THR A 121 -25.65 16.71 6.00
N GLN A 122 -25.38 15.56 6.61
CA GLN A 122 -26.21 15.02 7.69
C GLN A 122 -26.16 15.91 8.92
N ALA A 123 -27.34 16.17 9.49
CA ALA A 123 -27.43 16.91 10.74
C ALA A 123 -26.61 16.21 11.86
N GLY A 124 -25.85 17.00 12.62
CA GLY A 124 -24.96 16.50 13.66
C GLY A 124 -23.50 16.32 13.23
N TYR A 125 -23.17 16.43 11.94
CA TYR A 125 -21.77 16.49 11.52
C TYR A 125 -21.12 17.80 11.98
N ASP A 126 -20.00 17.68 12.72
CA ASP A 126 -19.25 18.83 13.23
C ASP A 126 -17.88 18.94 12.55
N ALA A 127 -17.80 19.75 11.51
CA ALA A 127 -16.56 19.98 10.77
C ALA A 127 -15.44 20.59 11.65
N SER A 128 -15.76 21.22 12.79
CA SER A 128 -14.77 21.82 13.69
C SER A 128 -14.10 20.83 14.64
N ALA A 129 -14.63 19.62 14.75
CA ALA A 129 -14.08 18.57 15.63
C ALA A 129 -12.76 17.97 15.10
N GLY A 130 -12.43 18.16 13.82
CA GLY A 130 -11.15 17.73 13.22
C GLY A 130 -10.04 18.73 13.54
N LEU A 131 -9.15 18.38 14.46
CA LEU A 131 -8.01 19.23 14.86
C LEU A 131 -6.78 19.05 13.97
N ASP A 132 -6.69 17.96 13.23
CA ASP A 132 -5.60 17.60 12.32
C ASP A 132 -6.21 17.09 11.00
N PRO A 133 -5.73 17.52 9.84
CA PRO A 133 -6.20 17.04 8.54
C PRO A 133 -6.18 15.50 8.39
N LYS A 134 -5.26 14.81 9.07
CA LYS A 134 -5.16 13.34 9.07
C LYS A 134 -6.25 12.66 9.90
N PHE A 135 -6.90 13.40 10.79
CA PHE A 135 -7.94 12.90 11.68
C PHE A 135 -9.24 13.69 11.46
N PRO A 136 -9.95 13.42 10.36
CA PRO A 136 -11.22 14.10 10.08
C PRO A 136 -12.23 13.82 11.20
N PRO A 137 -13.22 14.73 11.38
CA PRO A 137 -14.30 14.51 12.31
C PRO A 137 -14.99 13.16 12.11
N ALA A 138 -15.55 12.61 13.18
CA ALA A 138 -16.35 11.39 13.09
C ALA A 138 -17.55 11.61 12.15
N PRO A 139 -17.73 10.76 11.12
CA PRO A 139 -18.91 10.80 10.28
C PRO A 139 -20.17 10.47 11.08
N VAL A 140 -21.27 11.08 10.72
CA VAL A 140 -22.58 10.75 11.31
C VAL A 140 -23.23 9.60 10.53
N VAL A 141 -23.05 9.58 9.21
CA VAL A 141 -23.60 8.55 8.32
C VAL A 141 -22.67 7.36 8.23
N SER A 142 -23.20 6.17 8.46
CA SER A 142 -22.46 4.91 8.30
C SER A 142 -23.03 4.05 7.18
N LEU A 143 -22.15 3.37 6.47
CA LEU A 143 -22.48 2.32 5.52
C LEU A 143 -21.81 1.02 5.97
N THR A 144 -22.60 -0.01 6.21
CA THR A 144 -22.13 -1.31 6.69
C THR A 144 -22.92 -2.46 6.07
N VAL A 145 -22.70 -3.68 6.52
CA VAL A 145 -23.41 -4.89 6.04
C VAL A 145 -24.50 -5.30 7.02
N ALA A 146 -25.68 -5.64 6.51
CA ALA A 146 -26.79 -6.11 7.31
C ALA A 146 -26.46 -7.45 7.98
N GLU A 147 -27.01 -7.67 9.17
CA GLU A 147 -26.82 -8.92 9.91
C GLU A 147 -27.27 -10.13 9.07
N GLY A 148 -26.40 -11.13 8.95
CA GLY A 148 -26.66 -12.34 8.15
C GLY A 148 -26.40 -12.18 6.65
N SER A 149 -26.03 -10.99 6.17
CA SER A 149 -25.61 -10.74 4.79
C SER A 149 -24.10 -10.75 4.63
N GLU A 150 -23.63 -10.95 3.40
CA GLU A 150 -22.24 -10.78 3.00
C GLU A 150 -22.21 -9.86 1.77
N VAL A 151 -21.58 -8.69 1.89
CA VAL A 151 -21.45 -7.70 0.82
C VAL A 151 -19.98 -7.42 0.60
N ALA A 152 -19.50 -7.64 -0.62
CA ALA A 152 -18.09 -7.54 -0.93
C ALA A 152 -17.57 -6.09 -0.94
N ARG A 153 -18.43 -5.11 -1.25
CA ARG A 153 -18.02 -3.71 -1.45
C ARG A 153 -19.06 -2.75 -0.91
N GLY A 154 -18.56 -1.70 -0.26
CA GLY A 154 -19.42 -0.60 0.17
C GLY A 154 -19.85 0.26 -1.02
N LEU A 155 -18.88 0.79 -1.75
CA LEU A 155 -19.11 1.55 -2.98
C LEU A 155 -18.25 1.00 -4.11
N THR A 156 -18.82 0.91 -5.32
CA THR A 156 -18.09 0.59 -6.56
C THR A 156 -18.16 1.79 -7.48
N ILE A 157 -17.01 2.39 -7.83
CA ILE A 157 -16.90 3.61 -8.62
C ILE A 157 -16.32 3.28 -10.00
N ALA A 158 -17.11 3.54 -11.03
CA ALA A 158 -16.78 3.25 -12.43
C ALA A 158 -16.88 4.49 -13.33
N ALA A 159 -16.86 5.70 -12.77
CA ALA A 159 -17.01 6.96 -13.51
C ALA A 159 -15.99 8.02 -13.08
N ASP A 160 -15.76 8.99 -13.97
CA ASP A 160 -14.83 10.10 -13.75
C ASP A 160 -15.35 11.09 -12.71
N GLY A 161 -14.42 11.71 -11.98
CA GLY A 161 -14.68 12.87 -11.13
C GLY A 161 -15.57 12.61 -9.91
N VAL A 162 -15.86 11.35 -9.59
CA VAL A 162 -16.68 10.98 -8.43
C VAL A 162 -15.98 11.38 -7.13
N THR A 163 -16.72 11.99 -6.22
CA THR A 163 -16.22 12.34 -4.88
C THR A 163 -17.04 11.63 -3.80
N VAL A 164 -16.34 10.99 -2.86
CA VAL A 164 -16.93 10.36 -1.67
C VAL A 164 -16.33 11.00 -0.43
N ARG A 165 -17.17 11.59 0.43
CA ARG A 165 -16.70 12.23 1.65
C ARG A 165 -17.64 12.15 2.84
N GLY A 166 -17.06 12.20 4.04
CA GLY A 166 -17.80 12.34 5.29
C GLY A 166 -18.62 11.12 5.69
N LEU A 167 -18.21 9.93 5.25
CA LEU A 167 -18.87 8.67 5.53
C LEU A 167 -18.00 7.75 6.40
N SER A 168 -18.64 6.92 7.22
CA SER A 168 -18.04 5.77 7.87
C SER A 168 -18.41 4.50 7.10
N LEU A 169 -17.42 3.76 6.59
CA LEU A 169 -17.62 2.51 5.85
C LEU A 169 -16.90 1.36 6.56
N TYR A 170 -17.57 0.25 6.81
CA TYR A 170 -16.97 -0.92 7.46
C TYR A 170 -17.80 -2.20 7.28
N GLY A 171 -17.15 -3.37 7.42
CA GLY A 171 -17.79 -4.68 7.39
C GLY A 171 -17.80 -5.36 6.00
N PHE A 172 -17.17 -4.77 4.99
CA PHE A 172 -17.22 -5.27 3.61
C PHE A 172 -16.16 -6.33 3.35
N ARG A 173 -16.62 -7.54 3.10
CA ARG A 173 -15.79 -8.70 2.81
C ARG A 173 -16.52 -9.71 1.93
N ALA A 174 -15.81 -10.68 1.39
CA ALA A 174 -16.37 -11.82 0.69
C ALA A 174 -15.57 -13.08 1.03
N SER A 175 -16.28 -14.18 1.25
CA SER A 175 -15.70 -15.50 1.47
C SER A 175 -15.36 -16.21 0.16
N ASP A 176 -15.89 -15.74 -0.96
CA ASP A 176 -15.73 -16.34 -2.28
C ASP A 176 -14.33 -16.10 -2.86
N ARG A 177 -13.74 -17.14 -3.47
CA ARG A 177 -12.47 -17.08 -4.19
C ARG A 177 -12.52 -16.20 -5.44
N ALA A 178 -13.70 -15.95 -6.00
CA ALA A 178 -13.87 -15.05 -7.14
C ALA A 178 -13.35 -13.63 -6.89
N THR A 179 -13.21 -13.23 -5.64
CA THR A 179 -12.70 -11.91 -5.22
C THR A 179 -11.17 -11.83 -5.13
N GLN A 180 -10.42 -12.89 -5.40
CA GLN A 180 -8.95 -12.86 -5.30
C GLN A 180 -8.31 -11.89 -6.30
N THR A 181 -8.90 -11.69 -7.47
CA THR A 181 -8.43 -10.74 -8.48
C THR A 181 -9.06 -9.37 -8.34
N THR A 182 -10.16 -9.26 -7.62
CA THR A 182 -10.90 -8.03 -7.36
C THR A 182 -11.23 -7.95 -5.90
N PRO A 183 -10.33 -7.38 -5.11
CA PRO A 183 -10.47 -7.37 -3.67
C PRO A 183 -11.78 -6.77 -3.21
N PRO A 184 -12.48 -7.40 -2.24
CA PRO A 184 -13.56 -6.74 -1.52
C PRO A 184 -12.99 -5.55 -0.75
N ALA A 185 -13.70 -4.42 -0.72
CA ALA A 185 -13.21 -3.18 -0.10
C ALA A 185 -14.36 -2.29 0.37
N ASP A 186 -14.05 -1.35 1.27
CA ASP A 186 -14.98 -0.27 1.60
C ASP A 186 -15.30 0.55 0.33
N ILE A 187 -14.26 0.90 -0.44
CA ILE A 187 -14.40 1.61 -1.72
C ILE A 187 -13.55 0.91 -2.78
N PHE A 188 -14.19 0.48 -3.86
CA PHE A 188 -13.56 -0.14 -5.02
C PHE A 188 -13.68 0.77 -6.24
N ILE A 189 -12.55 1.02 -6.94
CA ILE A 189 -12.47 1.96 -8.07
C ILE A 189 -11.96 1.22 -9.30
N SER A 190 -12.84 1.04 -10.29
CA SER A 190 -12.52 0.41 -11.58
C SER A 190 -13.62 0.66 -12.60
N ALA A 191 -13.27 0.88 -13.85
CA ALA A 191 -14.22 1.05 -14.96
C ALA A 191 -15.04 -0.20 -15.29
N LEU A 192 -14.52 -1.36 -14.94
CA LEU A 192 -15.19 -2.64 -15.20
C LEU A 192 -15.04 -3.49 -13.95
N ALA A 193 -16.15 -3.88 -13.34
CA ALA A 193 -16.11 -4.95 -12.37
C ALA A 193 -15.65 -6.22 -13.09
N PRO A 194 -14.58 -6.89 -12.64
CA PRO A 194 -14.19 -8.15 -13.26
C PRO A 194 -15.33 -9.15 -13.16
N PRO A 195 -15.42 -10.06 -14.13
CA PRO A 195 -16.42 -11.11 -14.09
C PRO A 195 -16.28 -11.92 -12.79
N VAL A 196 -17.39 -12.29 -12.22
CA VAL A 196 -17.50 -13.06 -10.97
C VAL A 196 -16.72 -14.38 -11.03
N ASP A 197 -16.47 -14.91 -12.22
CA ASP A 197 -15.62 -16.08 -12.45
C ASP A 197 -14.26 -15.65 -13.00
N SER A 198 -13.33 -15.38 -12.09
CA SER A 198 -11.96 -14.95 -12.38
C SER A 198 -10.95 -16.11 -12.44
N SER A 199 -11.41 -17.32 -12.74
CA SER A 199 -10.49 -18.43 -13.03
C SER A 199 -9.50 -18.00 -14.10
N PRO A 200 -8.15 -18.13 -13.90
CA PRO A 200 -7.14 -17.75 -14.89
C PRO A 200 -7.24 -18.54 -16.21
N LEU A 201 -8.15 -19.51 -16.27
CA LEU A 201 -8.46 -20.31 -17.44
C LEU A 201 -9.80 -19.93 -18.08
N SER A 202 -10.50 -18.90 -17.59
CA SER A 202 -11.78 -18.48 -18.16
C SER A 202 -11.57 -17.65 -19.45
N PRO A 203 -12.21 -18.00 -20.57
CA PRO A 203 -12.19 -17.19 -21.80
C PRO A 203 -12.74 -15.77 -21.60
N ALA A 204 -13.46 -15.50 -20.51
CA ALA A 204 -13.96 -14.17 -20.15
C ALA A 204 -12.85 -13.17 -19.82
N LEU A 205 -11.66 -13.63 -19.38
CA LEU A 205 -10.49 -12.77 -19.18
C LEU A 205 -9.95 -12.18 -20.50
N GLU A 206 -10.11 -12.87 -21.62
CA GLU A 206 -9.72 -12.32 -22.94
C GLU A 206 -10.65 -11.20 -23.41
N LEU A 207 -11.87 -11.11 -22.88
CA LEU A 207 -12.80 -10.02 -23.14
C LEU A 207 -12.56 -8.80 -22.24
N PHE A 208 -11.77 -8.98 -21.18
CA PHE A 208 -11.37 -7.92 -20.27
C PHE A 208 -10.22 -7.14 -20.90
N ARG A 209 -10.53 -6.22 -21.80
CA ARG A 209 -9.55 -5.27 -22.34
C ARG A 209 -9.23 -4.23 -21.28
N LEU A 210 -8.41 -4.61 -20.29
CA LEU A 210 -7.77 -3.69 -19.35
C LEU A 210 -6.88 -2.64 -20.09
N GLU A 211 -6.60 -2.91 -21.36
CA GLU A 211 -5.80 -2.05 -22.24
C GLU A 211 -6.54 -0.79 -22.70
N ASP A 212 -7.88 -0.71 -22.50
CA ASP A 212 -8.61 0.50 -22.86
C ASP A 212 -8.39 1.59 -21.79
N ALA A 213 -7.29 2.31 -21.97
CA ALA A 213 -6.87 3.37 -21.07
C ALA A 213 -7.91 4.51 -20.97
N GLU A 214 -8.78 4.64 -21.97
CA GLU A 214 -9.83 5.67 -22.03
C GLU A 214 -11.05 5.26 -21.15
N ALA A 215 -11.20 3.98 -20.84
CA ALA A 215 -12.31 3.48 -20.01
C ALA A 215 -12.04 3.54 -18.49
N ALA A 216 -10.80 3.77 -18.06
CA ALA A 216 -10.48 3.84 -16.64
C ALA A 216 -11.02 5.13 -15.99
N PRO A 217 -11.71 5.06 -14.83
CA PRO A 217 -12.16 6.24 -14.10
C PRO A 217 -11.00 7.19 -13.81
N ARG A 218 -11.25 8.47 -14.01
CA ARG A 218 -10.24 9.52 -13.81
C ARG A 218 -10.67 10.50 -12.72
N GLY A 219 -9.73 10.89 -11.86
CA GLY A 219 -9.93 11.99 -10.92
C GLY A 219 -10.94 11.68 -9.81
N VAL A 220 -11.08 10.42 -9.41
CA VAL A 220 -11.92 10.02 -8.27
C VAL A 220 -11.30 10.56 -6.98
N VAL A 221 -12.11 11.15 -6.11
CA VAL A 221 -11.68 11.71 -4.82
C VAL A 221 -12.34 10.97 -3.66
N VAL A 222 -11.52 10.45 -2.75
CA VAL A 222 -11.94 9.83 -1.50
C VAL A 222 -11.36 10.66 -0.36
N GLU A 223 -12.21 11.42 0.34
CA GLU A 223 -11.73 12.37 1.34
C GLU A 223 -12.60 12.44 2.60
N GLN A 224 -11.99 12.73 3.75
CA GLN A 224 -12.69 12.96 5.02
C GLN A 224 -13.60 11.80 5.46
N ASN A 225 -13.25 10.56 5.08
CA ASN A 225 -14.00 9.38 5.47
C ASN A 225 -13.30 8.64 6.63
N TRP A 226 -14.07 7.84 7.34
CA TRP A 226 -13.58 6.80 8.22
C TRP A 226 -13.81 5.44 7.52
N LEU A 227 -12.73 4.74 7.21
CA LEU A 227 -12.76 3.45 6.52
C LEU A 227 -12.29 2.36 7.48
N GLY A 228 -13.06 1.29 7.61
CA GLY A 228 -12.84 0.21 8.57
C GLY A 228 -13.20 0.57 10.01
N LEU A 229 -13.95 1.65 10.21
CA LEU A 229 -14.31 2.16 11.53
C LEU A 229 -15.79 2.54 11.60
N PRO A 230 -16.54 2.12 12.65
CA PRO A 230 -17.80 2.74 13.03
C PRO A 230 -17.60 4.18 13.53
N PRO A 231 -18.68 5.02 13.57
CA PRO A 231 -18.59 6.41 14.03
C PRO A 231 -18.15 6.61 15.49
N ASP A 232 -18.34 5.60 16.34
CA ASP A 232 -17.87 5.59 17.74
C ASP A 232 -16.35 5.35 17.85
N GLY A 233 -15.69 4.98 16.74
CA GLY A 233 -14.27 4.72 16.69
C GLY A 233 -13.84 3.37 17.28
N GLU A 234 -14.78 2.53 17.67
CA GLU A 234 -14.53 1.20 18.20
C GLU A 234 -14.12 0.22 17.09
N PHE A 235 -13.61 -0.94 17.49
CA PHE A 235 -13.26 -1.99 16.54
C PHE A 235 -14.54 -2.62 15.98
N PRO A 236 -14.72 -2.71 14.65
CA PRO A 236 -15.96 -3.28 14.08
C PRO A 236 -16.07 -4.77 14.39
N ALA A 237 -17.29 -5.24 14.65
CA ALA A 237 -17.55 -6.67 14.88
C ALA A 237 -17.09 -7.54 13.70
N VAL A 238 -17.14 -6.99 12.49
CA VAL A 238 -16.67 -7.62 11.25
C VAL A 238 -15.75 -6.60 10.55
N PRO A 239 -14.42 -6.83 10.50
CA PRO A 239 -13.51 -5.99 9.73
C PRO A 239 -13.79 -6.08 8.24
N SER A 240 -13.59 -4.98 7.52
CA SER A 240 -13.54 -5.02 6.05
C SER A 240 -12.26 -5.68 5.55
N ALA A 241 -12.32 -6.26 4.36
CA ALA A 241 -11.14 -6.90 3.77
C ALA A 241 -10.05 -5.87 3.41
N PHE A 242 -10.42 -4.79 2.72
CA PHE A 242 -9.53 -3.69 2.34
C PHE A 242 -10.27 -2.34 2.47
N GLY A 243 -9.51 -1.25 2.67
CA GLY A 243 -10.08 0.10 2.72
C GLY A 243 -10.41 0.62 1.32
N VAL A 244 -9.41 1.12 0.59
CA VAL A 244 -9.59 1.59 -0.79
C VAL A 244 -8.82 0.68 -1.75
N SER A 245 -9.54 0.11 -2.71
CA SER A 245 -8.96 -0.67 -3.81
C SER A 245 -9.02 0.13 -5.10
N VAL A 246 -7.87 0.60 -5.58
CA VAL A 246 -7.72 1.26 -6.87
C VAL A 246 -7.30 0.21 -7.90
N PHE A 247 -8.28 -0.50 -8.48
CA PHE A 247 -7.98 -1.64 -9.34
C PHE A 247 -7.56 -1.22 -10.75
N ASN A 248 -8.35 -0.37 -11.39
CA ASN A 248 -8.04 0.21 -12.71
C ASN A 248 -8.60 1.63 -12.78
N ALA A 249 -7.82 2.61 -12.37
CA ALA A 249 -8.19 4.02 -12.38
C ALA A 249 -6.95 4.89 -12.58
N VAL A 250 -7.13 6.17 -12.88
CA VAL A 250 -6.03 7.12 -13.03
C VAL A 250 -6.33 8.40 -12.26
N GLU A 251 -5.29 9.05 -11.75
CA GLU A 251 -5.39 10.33 -11.03
C GLU A 251 -6.35 10.26 -9.82
N THR A 252 -6.45 9.10 -9.18
CA THR A 252 -7.25 8.95 -7.95
C THR A 252 -6.60 9.71 -6.80
N ILE A 253 -7.41 10.40 -6.00
CA ILE A 253 -6.98 11.17 -4.83
C ILE A 253 -7.60 10.57 -3.58
N ILE A 254 -6.76 10.13 -2.63
CA ILE A 254 -7.15 9.58 -1.33
C ILE A 254 -6.52 10.48 -0.27
N ARG A 255 -7.32 11.34 0.36
CA ARG A 255 -6.77 12.33 1.30
C ARG A 255 -7.65 12.58 2.53
N ASN A 256 -7.00 12.98 3.62
CA ASN A 256 -7.69 13.35 4.85
C ASN A 256 -8.66 12.27 5.35
N ASN A 257 -8.34 10.97 5.16
CA ASN A 257 -9.13 9.87 5.66
C ASN A 257 -8.49 9.25 6.90
N ARG A 258 -9.32 8.66 7.74
CA ARG A 258 -8.91 7.71 8.78
C ARG A 258 -9.20 6.30 8.29
N ILE A 259 -8.15 5.46 8.08
CA ILE A 259 -8.25 4.13 7.48
C ILE A 259 -7.66 3.11 8.46
N GLN A 260 -8.51 2.27 9.06
CA GLN A 260 -8.10 1.41 10.17
C GLN A 260 -8.81 0.05 10.15
N ASN A 261 -8.24 -0.91 10.88
CA ASN A 261 -8.86 -2.19 11.25
C ASN A 261 -9.24 -3.10 10.07
N HIS A 262 -8.58 -2.97 8.94
CA HIS A 262 -8.81 -3.87 7.81
C HIS A 262 -8.07 -5.20 7.99
N ASP A 263 -8.69 -6.30 7.55
CA ASP A 263 -8.03 -7.61 7.49
C ASP A 263 -6.81 -7.58 6.57
N GLY A 264 -6.90 -6.87 5.46
CA GLY A 264 -5.81 -6.63 4.53
C GLY A 264 -5.31 -5.18 4.55
N SER A 265 -4.80 -4.71 3.44
CA SER A 265 -4.23 -3.37 3.29
C SER A 265 -5.29 -2.27 3.39
N ALA A 266 -4.91 -1.13 3.98
CA ALA A 266 -5.72 0.08 3.97
C ALA A 266 -5.96 0.59 2.55
N ILE A 267 -4.89 0.59 1.73
CA ILE A 267 -4.94 0.98 0.32
C ILE A 267 -4.23 -0.11 -0.48
N ILE A 268 -4.89 -0.60 -1.52
CA ILE A 268 -4.32 -1.54 -2.47
C ILE A 268 -4.55 -1.05 -3.89
N THR A 269 -3.51 -1.12 -4.73
CA THR A 269 -3.69 -0.92 -6.17
C THR A 269 -3.75 -2.28 -6.89
N GLY A 270 -4.23 -2.27 -8.13
CA GLY A 270 -4.31 -3.50 -8.92
C GLY A 270 -3.61 -3.33 -10.26
N PHE A 271 -4.38 -3.39 -11.34
CA PHE A 271 -3.84 -3.32 -12.69
C PHE A 271 -3.22 -1.94 -13.00
N ARG A 272 -3.92 -0.83 -12.63
CA ARG A 272 -3.50 0.52 -12.95
C ARG A 272 -3.96 1.54 -11.90
N ALA A 273 -3.04 2.39 -11.49
CA ALA A 273 -3.29 3.51 -10.58
C ALA A 273 -2.32 4.68 -10.88
N ASP A 274 -2.09 4.97 -12.18
CA ASP A 274 -1.22 6.09 -12.57
C ASP A 274 -1.72 7.42 -12.01
N GLY A 275 -0.82 8.24 -11.51
CA GLY A 275 -1.15 9.54 -10.93
C GLY A 275 -1.87 9.48 -9.58
N LEU A 276 -1.86 8.32 -8.90
CA LEU A 276 -2.44 8.14 -7.57
C LEU A 276 -1.82 9.14 -6.57
N GLN A 277 -2.67 9.88 -5.86
CA GLN A 277 -2.29 10.79 -4.79
C GLN A 277 -2.82 10.25 -3.46
N VAL A 278 -1.93 9.93 -2.52
CA VAL A 278 -2.29 9.51 -1.16
C VAL A 278 -1.69 10.52 -0.20
N SER A 279 -2.51 11.38 0.39
CA SER A 279 -1.99 12.47 1.21
C SER A 279 -2.80 12.74 2.48
N GLU A 280 -2.10 13.13 3.55
CA GLU A 280 -2.74 13.58 4.79
C GLU A 280 -3.75 12.56 5.37
N ASN A 281 -3.49 11.25 5.23
CA ASN A 281 -4.31 10.20 5.82
C ASN A 281 -3.68 9.68 7.12
N ALA A 282 -4.53 9.22 8.04
CA ALA A 282 -4.13 8.36 9.17
C ALA A 282 -4.44 6.91 8.83
N ILE A 283 -3.39 6.11 8.57
CA ILE A 283 -3.46 4.71 8.17
C ILE A 283 -2.90 3.86 9.31
N ILE A 284 -3.79 3.32 10.15
CA ILE A 284 -3.39 2.77 11.44
C ILE A 284 -4.00 1.38 11.67
N GLY A 285 -3.16 0.41 12.09
CA GLY A 285 -3.63 -0.89 12.57
C GLY A 285 -4.34 -1.75 11.52
N ASN A 286 -3.85 -1.76 10.27
CA ASN A 286 -4.37 -2.60 9.19
C ASN A 286 -3.52 -3.86 8.98
N GLY A 287 -3.97 -4.77 8.13
CA GLY A 287 -3.26 -6.01 7.79
C GLY A 287 -3.48 -7.14 8.78
N LEU A 288 -4.63 -7.16 9.49
CA LEU A 288 -4.86 -7.99 10.67
C LEU A 288 -4.92 -9.49 10.37
N ALA A 289 -5.47 -9.89 9.23
CA ALA A 289 -5.67 -11.30 8.88
C ALA A 289 -5.22 -11.67 7.46
N GLY A 290 -5.16 -10.70 6.54
CA GLY A 290 -4.84 -10.92 5.13
C GLY A 290 -3.46 -10.43 4.72
N MET A 291 -3.39 -9.68 3.62
CA MET A 291 -2.20 -8.98 3.15
C MET A 291 -1.81 -7.91 4.17
N PRO A 292 -0.65 -8.01 4.82
CA PRO A 292 -0.39 -7.28 6.06
C PRO A 292 0.06 -5.82 5.84
N ASP A 293 0.42 -5.44 4.63
CA ASP A 293 1.05 -4.16 4.35
C ASP A 293 0.01 -3.02 4.32
N ALA A 294 0.30 -1.87 4.92
CA ALA A 294 -0.67 -0.79 5.04
C ALA A 294 -1.07 -0.19 3.68
N ILE A 295 -0.07 0.21 2.87
CA ILE A 295 -0.24 0.62 1.48
C ILE A 295 0.47 -0.40 0.61
N ARG A 296 -0.29 -1.12 -0.20
CA ARG A 296 0.24 -2.12 -1.13
C ARG A 296 0.03 -1.65 -2.57
N LEU A 297 1.13 -1.41 -3.26
CA LEU A 297 1.13 -0.94 -4.65
C LEU A 297 1.49 -2.07 -5.60
N GLU A 298 0.62 -2.30 -6.59
CA GLU A 298 0.78 -3.27 -7.66
C GLU A 298 0.42 -2.63 -9.00
N GLY A 299 0.93 -3.14 -10.11
CA GLY A 299 0.62 -2.70 -11.47
C GLY A 299 1.24 -1.34 -11.83
N ALA A 300 0.59 -0.64 -12.76
CA ALA A 300 1.06 0.66 -13.25
C ALA A 300 0.73 1.78 -12.24
N ILE A 301 1.76 2.50 -11.80
CA ILE A 301 1.67 3.54 -10.76
C ILE A 301 2.46 4.80 -11.13
N ALA A 302 2.70 5.02 -12.40
CA ALA A 302 3.53 6.14 -12.85
C ALA A 302 3.00 7.49 -12.33
N SER A 303 3.93 8.38 -11.94
CA SER A 303 3.60 9.73 -11.44
C SER A 303 2.73 9.75 -10.17
N SER A 304 2.74 8.69 -9.39
CA SER A 304 2.02 8.63 -8.12
C SER A 304 2.81 9.31 -7.00
N ALA A 305 2.09 9.77 -5.97
CA ALA A 305 2.68 10.40 -4.80
C ALA A 305 2.02 9.94 -3.50
N ILE A 306 2.85 9.68 -2.47
CA ILE A 306 2.42 9.33 -1.11
C ILE A 306 3.05 10.37 -0.19
N THR A 307 2.25 11.33 0.32
CA THR A 307 2.78 12.49 1.01
C THR A 307 2.06 12.80 2.31
N ASP A 308 2.80 13.21 3.31
CA ASP A 308 2.28 13.77 4.57
C ASP A 308 1.30 12.84 5.34
N ASN A 309 1.38 11.52 5.13
CA ASN A 309 0.55 10.55 5.82
C ASN A 309 1.17 10.13 7.17
N LEU A 310 0.31 9.74 8.10
CA LEU A 310 0.66 8.94 9.27
C LEU A 310 0.37 7.47 8.97
N ILE A 311 1.41 6.66 8.81
CA ILE A 311 1.32 5.22 8.52
C ILE A 311 1.87 4.46 9.72
N CYS A 312 0.98 3.93 10.55
CA CYS A 312 1.37 3.53 11.89
C CYS A 312 0.75 2.21 12.35
N ALA A 313 1.52 1.43 13.08
CA ALA A 313 1.04 0.24 13.79
C ALA A 313 0.31 -0.79 12.90
N ASN A 314 0.69 -0.90 11.63
CA ASN A 314 0.17 -1.91 10.72
C ASN A 314 0.96 -3.22 10.85
N ASP A 315 0.36 -4.36 10.50
CA ASP A 315 0.95 -5.67 10.76
C ASP A 315 2.12 -6.04 9.83
N GLY A 316 2.15 -5.50 8.62
CA GLY A 316 3.26 -5.64 7.68
C GLY A 316 4.04 -4.35 7.46
N SER A 317 4.60 -4.17 6.28
CA SER A 317 5.26 -2.92 5.88
C SER A 317 4.29 -1.74 5.86
N GLY A 318 4.78 -0.54 6.16
CA GLY A 318 4.01 0.68 5.96
C GLY A 318 3.68 0.89 4.48
N ILE A 319 4.68 0.74 3.60
CA ILE A 319 4.50 0.84 2.14
C ILE A 319 5.22 -0.35 1.48
N TYR A 320 4.50 -1.05 0.62
CA TYR A 320 5.01 -2.22 -0.09
C TYR A 320 4.74 -2.15 -1.57
N PHE A 321 5.79 -2.23 -2.37
CA PHE A 321 5.73 -2.28 -3.83
C PHE A 321 5.85 -3.72 -4.32
N PHE A 322 4.93 -4.18 -5.15
CA PHE A 322 4.96 -5.52 -5.72
C PHE A 322 4.90 -5.47 -7.24
N LYS A 323 6.07 -5.60 -7.88
CA LYS A 323 6.20 -5.63 -9.36
C LYS A 323 5.50 -4.45 -10.04
N THR A 324 5.66 -3.28 -9.48
CA THR A 324 5.07 -2.06 -10.01
C THR A 324 5.79 -1.58 -11.27
N GLU A 325 5.04 -0.89 -12.14
CA GLU A 325 5.55 -0.17 -13.30
C GLU A 325 5.38 1.34 -13.06
N GLY A 326 6.48 2.09 -13.25
CA GLY A 326 6.51 3.55 -13.02
C GLY A 326 7.12 3.94 -11.68
N ALA A 327 7.38 5.23 -11.54
CA ALA A 327 8.02 5.83 -10.38
C ALA A 327 7.00 6.51 -9.46
N THR A 328 7.30 6.53 -8.16
CA THR A 328 6.47 7.14 -7.12
C THR A 328 7.34 8.08 -6.27
N GLN A 329 6.77 9.23 -5.91
CA GLN A 329 7.33 10.13 -4.92
C GLN A 329 6.75 9.81 -3.53
N ILE A 330 7.61 9.67 -2.52
CA ILE A 330 7.23 9.39 -1.13
C ILE A 330 7.90 10.41 -0.24
N SER A 331 7.14 11.35 0.33
CA SER A 331 7.74 12.44 1.10
C SER A 331 6.86 12.93 2.26
N GLY A 332 7.50 13.42 3.31
CA GLY A 332 6.81 14.03 4.45
C GLY A 332 6.02 13.05 5.32
N ASN A 333 6.09 11.73 5.06
CA ASN A 333 5.31 10.75 5.83
C ASN A 333 5.96 10.43 7.17
N ALA A 334 5.12 10.14 8.17
CA ALA A 334 5.52 9.48 9.41
C ALA A 334 5.17 7.99 9.33
N ILE A 335 6.19 7.13 9.13
CA ILE A 335 6.04 5.68 8.92
C ILE A 335 6.67 4.98 10.12
N GLN A 336 5.84 4.47 11.03
CA GLN A 336 6.35 4.05 12.33
C GLN A 336 5.54 2.92 12.97
N TYR A 337 6.20 2.13 13.82
CA TYR A 337 5.58 1.01 14.52
C TYR A 337 4.88 -0.01 13.62
N ASN A 338 5.22 -0.06 12.31
CA ASN A 338 4.70 -1.07 11.39
C ASN A 338 5.46 -2.39 11.57
N GLY A 339 5.01 -3.45 10.91
CA GLY A 339 5.64 -4.76 11.04
C GLY A 339 5.32 -5.49 12.35
N ARG A 340 4.20 -5.18 13.01
CA ARG A 340 3.83 -5.77 14.33
C ARG A 340 3.74 -7.29 14.30
N ARG A 341 3.31 -7.87 13.20
CA ARG A 341 3.20 -9.32 13.02
C ARG A 341 4.41 -9.91 12.29
N PHE A 342 5.08 -9.12 11.46
CA PHE A 342 6.21 -9.56 10.64
C PHE A 342 7.37 -8.57 10.81
N GLU A 343 8.56 -9.06 11.07
CA GLU A 343 9.78 -8.27 11.14
C GLU A 343 10.23 -7.80 9.76
N ARG A 344 9.51 -6.82 9.17
CA ARG A 344 9.71 -6.35 7.79
C ARG A 344 10.25 -4.92 7.76
N ALA A 345 10.78 -4.54 6.59
CA ALA A 345 11.12 -3.15 6.32
C ALA A 345 9.88 -2.25 6.44
N ALA A 346 10.07 -1.01 6.89
CA ALA A 346 8.99 -0.03 6.90
C ALA A 346 8.53 0.29 5.47
N LEU A 347 9.49 0.41 4.54
CA LEU A 347 9.24 0.52 3.09
C LEU A 347 9.98 -0.60 2.37
N TYR A 348 9.27 -1.32 1.52
CA TYR A 348 9.86 -2.31 0.63
C TYR A 348 9.71 -1.87 -0.82
N LEU A 349 10.83 -1.53 -1.47
CA LEU A 349 10.86 -0.98 -2.82
C LEU A 349 11.17 -2.07 -3.85
N MET A 350 10.27 -2.20 -4.81
CA MET A 350 10.41 -3.04 -5.99
C MET A 350 10.10 -2.17 -7.21
N GLY A 351 11.08 -1.95 -8.09
CA GLY A 351 10.95 -1.04 -9.22
C GLY A 351 12.07 -0.02 -9.29
N ASN A 352 11.95 0.93 -10.19
CA ASN A 352 13.00 1.89 -10.51
C ASN A 352 12.53 3.33 -10.30
N ASP A 353 13.50 4.22 -10.10
CA ASP A 353 13.32 5.68 -10.15
C ASP A 353 12.43 6.25 -9.04
N HIS A 354 12.14 5.48 -7.96
CA HIS A 354 11.40 5.99 -6.82
C HIS A 354 12.21 7.06 -6.08
N GLN A 355 11.49 8.08 -5.59
CA GLN A 355 12.06 9.21 -4.85
C GLN A 355 11.51 9.22 -3.41
N LEU A 356 12.39 9.05 -2.41
CA LEU A 356 12.04 9.04 -1.00
C LEU A 356 12.76 10.17 -0.29
N SER A 357 12.02 11.18 0.21
CA SER A 357 12.61 12.32 0.91
C SER A 357 11.79 12.80 2.10
N ASP A 358 12.47 13.36 3.08
CA ASP A 358 11.85 14.07 4.19
C ASP A 358 10.84 13.23 5.02
N ASN A 359 10.92 11.88 4.93
CA ASN A 359 10.10 11.01 5.75
C ASN A 359 10.75 10.79 7.12
N PHE A 360 9.91 10.62 8.13
CA PHE A 360 10.31 9.99 9.38
C PHE A 360 9.96 8.50 9.33
N ILE A 361 10.97 7.64 9.51
CA ILE A 361 10.83 6.18 9.44
C ILE A 361 11.38 5.59 10.73
N GLY A 362 10.54 4.95 11.54
CA GLY A 362 11.04 4.52 12.82
C GLY A 362 10.25 3.47 13.56
N TYR A 363 10.89 2.99 14.65
CA TYR A 363 10.32 2.01 15.57
C TYR A 363 9.84 0.74 14.84
N GLN A 364 10.71 0.26 13.94
CA GLN A 364 10.43 -0.83 13.03
C GLN A 364 11.23 -2.07 13.41
N PRO A 365 10.61 -3.27 13.54
CA PRO A 365 11.32 -4.52 13.81
C PRO A 365 12.01 -5.08 12.55
N GLY A 366 12.67 -4.24 11.79
CA GLY A 366 13.37 -4.52 10.55
C GLY A 366 14.05 -3.26 10.01
N PRO A 367 14.52 -3.27 8.75
CA PRO A 367 15.15 -2.09 8.15
C PRO A 367 14.13 -0.97 7.90
N GLY A 368 14.64 0.26 7.78
CA GLY A 368 13.84 1.41 7.38
C GLY A 368 13.32 1.24 5.96
N VAL A 369 14.23 1.14 5.00
CA VAL A 369 13.93 0.93 3.58
C VAL A 369 14.71 -0.27 3.07
N ALA A 370 14.03 -1.25 2.47
CA ALA A 370 14.68 -2.34 1.76
C ALA A 370 14.44 -2.20 0.26
N VAL A 371 15.50 -2.28 -0.54
CA VAL A 371 15.46 -2.22 -2.01
C VAL A 371 15.72 -3.61 -2.57
N THR A 372 14.76 -4.18 -3.31
CA THR A 372 14.87 -5.55 -3.80
C THR A 372 15.87 -5.68 -4.96
N ALA A 373 16.49 -6.85 -5.05
CA ALA A 373 17.27 -7.26 -6.20
C ALA A 373 16.48 -8.04 -7.26
N TYR A 374 15.23 -8.44 -6.95
CA TYR A 374 14.41 -9.21 -7.89
C TYR A 374 12.93 -8.83 -7.83
N PRO A 375 12.38 -8.21 -8.90
CA PRO A 375 13.10 -7.74 -10.09
C PRO A 375 14.19 -6.73 -9.71
N LEU A 376 15.23 -6.60 -10.53
CA LEU A 376 16.32 -5.67 -10.26
C LEU A 376 15.77 -4.24 -10.19
N SER A 377 16.00 -3.60 -9.04
CA SER A 377 15.47 -2.27 -8.72
C SER A 377 16.63 -1.26 -8.67
N LEU A 378 16.54 -0.22 -9.48
CA LEU A 378 17.64 0.73 -9.72
C LEU A 378 17.19 2.18 -9.58
N ARG A 379 18.13 3.07 -9.35
CA ARG A 379 17.96 4.53 -9.35
C ARG A 379 16.95 5.03 -8.31
N ASN A 380 16.73 4.24 -7.25
CA ASN A 380 15.87 4.68 -6.15
C ASN A 380 16.66 5.66 -5.29
N GLN A 381 16.21 6.92 -5.25
CA GLN A 381 16.85 7.99 -4.49
C GLN A 381 16.20 8.08 -3.10
N ILE A 382 17.01 7.84 -2.06
CA ILE A 382 16.54 7.75 -0.67
C ILE A 382 17.36 8.74 0.15
N ARG A 383 16.91 9.99 0.24
CA ARG A 383 17.70 11.09 0.79
C ARG A 383 16.90 11.97 1.73
N GLY A 384 17.55 12.61 2.69
CA GLY A 384 16.91 13.56 3.61
C GLY A 384 15.92 12.92 4.60
N ASN A 385 15.77 11.58 4.60
CA ASN A 385 14.90 10.91 5.54
C ASN A 385 15.55 10.81 6.93
N ARG A 386 14.72 10.73 7.96
CA ARG A 386 15.14 10.55 9.36
C ARG A 386 14.68 9.20 9.88
N TYR A 387 15.58 8.53 10.59
CA TYR A 387 15.34 7.19 11.08
C TYR A 387 15.57 7.10 12.59
N ALA A 388 14.79 6.26 13.28
CA ALA A 388 14.92 5.98 14.71
C ALA A 388 14.40 4.60 15.07
N GLY A 389 14.98 3.93 16.08
CA GLY A 389 14.45 2.67 16.63
C GLY A 389 14.27 1.56 15.59
N LEU A 390 15.26 1.32 14.75
CA LEU A 390 15.24 0.24 13.75
C LEU A 390 16.02 -0.96 14.24
N ASP A 391 15.49 -2.18 14.04
CA ASP A 391 16.22 -3.44 14.28
C ASP A 391 17.07 -3.86 13.06
N GLY A 392 17.01 -3.11 11.95
CA GLY A 392 17.81 -3.30 10.74
C GLY A 392 18.49 -2.00 10.28
N LEU A 393 19.07 -2.04 9.08
CA LEU A 393 19.70 -0.86 8.48
C LEU A 393 18.66 0.24 8.16
N SER A 394 19.09 1.50 8.16
CA SER A 394 18.24 2.59 7.66
C SER A 394 17.86 2.37 6.19
N ILE A 395 18.82 1.92 5.38
CA ILE A 395 18.67 1.52 3.98
C ILE A 395 19.38 0.19 3.81
N ASP A 396 18.71 -0.81 3.26
CA ASP A 396 19.19 -2.17 3.04
C ASP A 396 19.01 -2.54 1.56
N LEU A 397 20.09 -2.82 0.88
CA LEU A 397 20.09 -3.17 -0.55
C LEU A 397 20.15 -4.69 -0.69
N ASN A 398 19.00 -5.35 -0.78
CA ASN A 398 18.92 -6.79 -0.82
C ASN A 398 19.71 -7.39 -1.97
N THR A 399 20.41 -8.48 -1.72
CA THR A 399 21.08 -9.27 -2.76
C THR A 399 20.12 -10.32 -3.34
N GLN A 400 20.27 -10.67 -4.62
CA GLN A 400 19.43 -11.68 -5.28
C GLN A 400 19.45 -13.05 -4.55
N GLY A 401 20.55 -13.38 -3.91
CA GLY A 401 20.65 -14.61 -3.14
C GLY A 401 19.67 -14.74 -1.99
N ASN A 402 19.14 -13.63 -1.51
CA ASN A 402 18.27 -13.58 -0.33
C ASN A 402 16.80 -13.29 -0.68
N THR A 403 16.48 -13.06 -1.96
CA THR A 403 15.10 -12.77 -2.42
C THR A 403 14.24 -14.02 -2.62
N GLY A 404 14.80 -15.21 -2.59
CA GLY A 404 14.07 -16.47 -2.72
C GLY A 404 13.64 -17.10 -1.39
N VAL A 405 13.88 -16.44 -0.28
CA VAL A 405 13.56 -16.94 1.06
C VAL A 405 12.22 -16.39 1.52
N GLN A 406 11.58 -17.11 2.42
CA GLN A 406 10.21 -16.89 2.88
C GLN A 406 9.94 -15.49 3.46
N ASP A 407 10.96 -14.66 3.71
CA ASP A 407 10.79 -13.29 4.20
C ASP A 407 11.87 -12.32 3.70
N PHE A 408 11.93 -12.13 2.40
CA PHE A 408 12.87 -11.22 1.73
C PHE A 408 12.65 -9.73 2.09
N GLN A 409 11.56 -9.39 2.76
CA GLN A 409 11.26 -8.02 3.20
C GLN A 409 12.00 -7.61 4.48
N LYS A 410 12.71 -8.53 5.11
CA LYS A 410 13.48 -8.24 6.33
C LYS A 410 14.80 -7.50 6.09
N GLY A 411 15.24 -7.42 4.83
CA GLY A 411 16.62 -7.03 4.53
C GLY A 411 17.61 -8.18 4.73
N ASP A 412 18.84 -8.01 4.31
CA ASP A 412 19.91 -9.02 4.43
C ASP A 412 21.18 -8.46 5.10
N GLY A 413 21.11 -7.23 5.60
CA GLY A 413 22.19 -6.56 6.31
C GLY A 413 23.27 -5.98 5.39
N PRO A 414 24.36 -5.46 5.96
CA PRO A 414 25.33 -4.67 5.21
C PRO A 414 26.04 -5.49 4.12
N ASN A 415 26.04 -4.94 2.92
CA ASN A 415 26.67 -5.54 1.76
C ASN A 415 28.20 -5.33 1.74
N PRO A 416 28.98 -6.32 1.27
CA PRO A 416 30.40 -6.11 1.02
C PRO A 416 30.62 -5.14 -0.16
N PRO A 417 31.79 -4.48 -0.27
CA PRO A 417 32.09 -3.53 -1.35
C PRO A 417 31.84 -4.12 -2.75
N ARG A 418 31.29 -3.33 -3.67
CA ARG A 418 30.88 -3.73 -5.02
C ARG A 418 31.99 -4.43 -5.82
N ASN A 419 33.23 -4.06 -5.61
CA ASN A 419 34.38 -4.63 -6.32
C ASN A 419 35.03 -5.81 -5.58
N SER A 420 34.48 -6.24 -4.45
CA SER A 420 35.00 -7.38 -3.71
C SER A 420 34.60 -8.71 -4.33
N TYR A 421 35.42 -9.75 -4.10
CA TYR A 421 35.12 -11.12 -4.57
C TYR A 421 33.80 -11.68 -3.98
N HIS A 422 33.41 -11.21 -2.81
CA HIS A 422 32.23 -11.70 -2.09
C HIS A 422 30.93 -11.02 -2.53
N ARG A 423 31.01 -9.99 -3.38
CA ARG A 423 29.83 -9.29 -3.81
C ARG A 423 29.09 -10.00 -4.92
N ARG A 424 27.79 -10.16 -4.75
CA ARG A 424 26.89 -10.65 -5.80
C ARG A 424 26.56 -9.49 -6.75
N ARG A 425 26.49 -9.78 -8.04
CA ARG A 425 26.30 -8.76 -9.08
C ARG A 425 24.91 -8.15 -9.11
N GLU A 426 23.92 -8.87 -8.60
CA GLU A 426 22.52 -8.46 -8.63
C GLU A 426 22.11 -8.08 -7.21
N THR A 427 22.06 -6.80 -6.97
CA THR A 427 21.70 -6.16 -5.71
C THR A 427 20.88 -4.91 -6.01
N GLY A 428 19.97 -4.54 -5.14
CA GLY A 428 19.22 -3.30 -5.22
C GLY A 428 20.14 -2.09 -5.46
N ASN A 429 19.69 -1.09 -6.19
CA ASN A 429 20.44 0.11 -6.56
C ASN A 429 21.85 -0.18 -7.11
N ALA A 430 21.96 -1.19 -8.00
CA ALA A 430 23.22 -1.61 -8.62
C ALA A 430 24.34 -1.86 -7.62
N ALA A 431 23.98 -2.02 -6.36
CA ALA A 431 24.93 -2.21 -5.28
C ALA A 431 25.95 -1.04 -5.16
N ILE A 432 25.52 0.19 -5.30
CA ILE A 432 26.34 1.36 -5.01
C ILE A 432 27.06 1.22 -3.65
N ASN A 433 28.34 1.54 -3.58
CA ASN A 433 29.10 1.36 -2.34
C ASN A 433 28.63 2.35 -1.27
N ALA A 434 28.47 1.85 -0.04
CA ALA A 434 28.39 2.73 1.12
C ALA A 434 29.68 3.56 1.25
N PRO A 435 29.59 4.82 1.73
CA PRO A 435 30.79 5.59 2.06
C PRO A 435 31.61 4.90 3.14
N GLU A 436 32.91 5.11 3.10
CA GLU A 436 33.85 4.61 4.11
C GLU A 436 34.64 5.79 4.71
N PHE A 437 34.50 6.00 6.02
CA PHE A 437 35.27 7.02 6.71
C PHE A 437 36.75 6.61 6.85
N ASP A 438 37.70 7.58 6.73
CA ASP A 438 39.12 7.32 6.90
C ASP A 438 39.50 6.90 8.34
N ALA A 439 38.62 7.21 9.31
CA ALA A 439 38.82 6.87 10.71
C ALA A 439 37.47 6.67 11.43
N TYR A 440 37.46 5.87 12.47
CA TYR A 440 36.29 5.71 13.38
C TYR A 440 36.18 6.84 14.41
N GLY A 441 37.16 7.74 14.48
CA GLY A 441 37.15 8.89 15.37
C GLY A 441 37.87 10.09 14.76
N PHE A 442 37.20 11.23 14.74
CA PHE A 442 37.70 12.50 14.21
C PHE A 442 37.86 13.52 15.31
N VAL A 443 39.09 13.99 15.54
CA VAL A 443 39.36 14.95 16.62
C VAL A 443 38.87 16.34 16.18
N THR A 444 38.06 16.98 17.05
CA THR A 444 37.57 18.34 16.79
C THR A 444 38.72 19.36 16.78
N GLY A 445 38.64 20.30 15.82
CA GLY A 445 39.45 21.50 15.84
C GLY A 445 38.92 22.55 16.84
N ALA A 446 39.32 23.80 16.68
CA ALA A 446 38.90 24.88 17.58
C ALA A 446 37.39 25.20 17.48
N ALA A 447 36.74 24.99 16.35
CA ALA A 447 35.34 25.28 16.11
C ALA A 447 34.61 24.20 15.28
N GLU A 448 35.35 23.43 14.50
CA GLU A 448 34.79 22.47 13.55
C GLU A 448 35.58 21.14 13.60
N VAL A 449 34.90 20.06 13.18
CA VAL A 449 35.54 18.79 12.87
C VAL A 449 35.55 18.59 11.36
N THR A 450 36.62 18.08 10.80
CA THR A 450 36.69 17.69 9.40
C THR A 450 36.54 16.17 9.31
N LEU A 451 35.44 15.75 8.69
CA LEU A 451 35.16 14.34 8.39
C LEU A 451 35.69 14.04 6.99
N THR A 452 36.50 13.00 6.86
CA THR A 452 37.07 12.57 5.58
C THR A 452 36.78 11.10 5.32
N GLY A 453 36.75 10.72 4.05
CA GLY A 453 36.48 9.34 3.66
C GLY A 453 36.48 9.15 2.15
N THR A 454 36.02 7.97 1.75
CA THR A 454 35.88 7.56 0.34
C THR A 454 34.48 7.14 0.01
N ALA A 455 34.08 7.36 -1.24
CA ALA A 455 32.81 6.91 -1.85
C ALA A 455 33.06 6.65 -3.34
N ASP A 456 32.05 6.15 -4.06
CA ASP A 456 32.17 6.03 -5.53
C ASP A 456 32.38 7.43 -6.14
N PRO A 457 33.30 7.59 -7.13
CA PRO A 457 33.64 8.89 -7.69
C PRO A 457 32.43 9.67 -8.22
N GLY A 458 32.32 10.94 -7.83
CA GLY A 458 31.27 11.84 -8.29
C GLY A 458 29.93 11.69 -7.59
N THR A 459 29.79 10.74 -6.66
CA THR A 459 28.54 10.58 -5.88
C THR A 459 28.32 11.72 -4.90
N GLU A 460 27.09 12.02 -4.60
CA GLU A 460 26.73 12.90 -3.48
C GLU A 460 26.73 12.08 -2.18
N VAL A 461 27.46 12.57 -1.19
CA VAL A 461 27.59 11.95 0.13
C VAL A 461 26.79 12.78 1.11
N ASP A 462 25.69 12.23 1.60
CA ASP A 462 24.87 12.83 2.65
C ASP A 462 25.36 12.36 4.02
N LEU A 463 25.75 13.31 4.86
CA LEU A 463 26.23 13.07 6.21
C LEU A 463 25.06 13.15 7.20
N TYR A 464 25.07 12.25 8.16
CA TYR A 464 24.01 12.14 9.15
C TYR A 464 24.56 12.11 10.57
N ARG A 465 23.81 12.71 11.50
CA ARG A 465 23.94 12.42 12.91
C ARG A 465 23.26 11.07 13.20
N VAL A 466 23.83 10.34 14.15
CA VAL A 466 23.28 9.09 14.68
C VAL A 466 23.01 9.31 16.16
N ALA A 467 21.78 9.18 16.60
CA ALA A 467 21.39 9.47 17.99
C ALA A 467 21.39 8.24 18.89
N GLU A 468 21.25 7.05 18.35
CA GLU A 468 21.07 5.82 19.10
C GLU A 468 22.36 4.98 19.14
N GLU A 469 22.45 4.14 20.19
CA GLU A 469 23.52 3.14 20.30
C GLU A 469 23.13 1.89 19.51
N GLY A 470 23.74 1.69 18.37
CA GLY A 470 23.58 0.51 17.52
C GLY A 470 24.85 0.33 16.70
N PHE A 471 25.96 0.05 17.39
CA PHE A 471 27.22 -0.15 16.68
C PHE A 471 27.23 -1.49 15.93
N PRO A 472 27.70 -1.54 14.66
CA PRO A 472 28.33 -0.47 13.88
C PRO A 472 27.38 0.35 13.00
N TYR A 473 26.11 0.01 12.88
CA TYR A 473 25.14 0.67 12.01
C TYR A 473 23.93 1.12 12.82
N SER A 474 23.96 2.37 13.26
CA SER A 474 22.84 2.97 13.99
C SER A 474 21.92 3.75 13.04
N PRO A 475 20.64 3.97 13.39
CA PRO A 475 19.73 4.73 12.56
C PRO A 475 20.22 6.14 12.23
N LEU A 476 20.03 6.56 10.98
CA LEU A 476 20.38 7.89 10.46
C LEU A 476 19.35 8.91 10.94
N SER A 477 19.62 9.60 12.06
CA SER A 477 18.59 10.37 12.77
C SER A 477 18.39 11.80 12.25
N GLU A 478 19.45 12.46 11.79
CA GLU A 478 19.39 13.86 11.35
C GLU A 478 20.38 14.13 10.21
N PRO A 479 19.91 14.62 9.05
CA PRO A 479 20.80 15.09 7.99
C PRO A 479 21.65 16.25 8.47
N LEU A 480 22.96 16.22 8.23
CA LEU A 480 23.92 17.24 8.61
C LEU A 480 24.40 18.08 7.43
N GLY A 481 24.37 17.55 6.24
CA GLY A 481 24.81 18.21 5.02
C GLY A 481 25.24 17.22 3.93
N THR A 482 25.50 17.73 2.75
CA THR A 482 25.90 16.97 1.57
C THR A 482 27.21 17.48 1.02
N VAL A 483 28.09 16.56 0.60
CA VAL A 483 29.32 16.85 -0.14
C VAL A 483 29.43 15.93 -1.35
N THR A 484 30.16 16.38 -2.39
CA THR A 484 30.40 15.54 -3.58
C THR A 484 31.75 14.85 -3.46
N ALA A 485 31.79 13.55 -3.71
CA ALA A 485 33.04 12.80 -3.82
C ALA A 485 33.84 13.25 -5.05
N SER A 486 35.15 13.42 -4.89
CA SER A 486 36.07 13.82 -5.96
C SER A 486 36.10 12.76 -7.08
N PRO A 487 36.72 13.08 -8.24
CA PRO A 487 36.98 12.08 -9.28
C PRO A 487 37.86 10.91 -8.81
N GLU A 488 38.64 11.12 -7.75
CA GLU A 488 39.46 10.09 -7.10
C GLU A 488 38.68 9.28 -6.06
N GLY A 489 37.41 9.63 -5.80
CA GLY A 489 36.52 8.96 -4.85
C GLY A 489 36.76 9.39 -3.40
N THR A 490 37.34 10.56 -3.14
CA THR A 490 37.53 11.08 -1.78
C THR A 490 36.48 12.17 -1.47
N PHE A 491 36.04 12.26 -0.22
CA PHE A 491 35.22 13.37 0.25
C PHE A 491 35.79 14.00 1.52
N SER A 492 35.41 15.25 1.77
CA SER A 492 35.79 15.99 2.97
C SER A 492 34.69 17.00 3.32
N ALA A 493 34.28 17.01 4.58
CA ALA A 493 33.27 17.93 5.10
C ALA A 493 33.72 18.53 6.43
N SER A 494 33.68 19.84 6.55
CA SER A 494 33.91 20.56 7.82
C SER A 494 32.60 20.98 8.43
N LEU A 495 32.32 20.50 9.65
CA LEU A 495 31.05 20.67 10.34
C LEU A 495 31.27 21.14 11.78
N ALA A 496 30.41 22.02 12.26
CA ALA A 496 30.38 22.46 13.67
C ALA A 496 29.64 21.43 14.52
N LEU A 497 30.29 20.34 14.87
CA LEU A 497 29.72 19.26 15.68
C LEU A 497 30.39 19.18 17.05
N PRO A 498 29.63 19.08 18.15
CA PRO A 498 30.21 18.91 19.48
C PRO A 498 30.90 17.55 19.61
N PRO A 499 31.97 17.44 20.40
CA PRO A 499 32.55 16.16 20.77
C PRO A 499 31.51 15.25 21.40
N GLY A 500 31.59 13.94 21.09
CA GLY A 500 30.59 12.94 21.48
C GLY A 500 29.55 12.68 20.36
N THR A 501 29.42 13.59 19.36
CA THR A 501 28.52 13.34 18.22
C THR A 501 28.95 12.10 17.46
N ARG A 502 28.00 11.21 17.18
CA ARG A 502 28.20 10.08 16.28
C ARG A 502 27.66 10.41 14.89
N VAL A 503 28.35 9.99 13.87
CA VAL A 503 28.04 10.30 12.46
C VAL A 503 28.08 9.05 11.59
N SER A 504 27.26 9.06 10.56
CA SER A 504 27.29 8.10 9.46
C SER A 504 27.06 8.83 8.14
N ALA A 505 27.06 8.13 7.03
CA ALA A 505 26.87 8.73 5.70
C ALA A 505 26.21 7.72 4.76
N ILE A 506 25.52 8.24 3.72
CA ILE A 506 25.07 7.49 2.55
C ILE A 506 25.61 8.16 1.29
N ALA A 507 25.79 7.39 0.22
CA ALA A 507 26.16 7.92 -1.09
C ALA A 507 24.96 7.78 -2.06
N SER A 508 24.77 8.77 -2.90
CA SER A 508 23.73 8.76 -3.93
C SER A 508 24.28 9.09 -5.30
N ASP A 509 23.83 8.36 -6.31
CA ASP A 509 24.18 8.51 -7.71
C ASP A 509 22.92 8.46 -8.59
N PRO A 510 22.78 9.35 -9.59
CA PRO A 510 21.59 9.37 -10.46
C PRO A 510 21.40 8.09 -11.29
N GLU A 511 22.49 7.39 -11.63
CA GLU A 511 22.43 6.16 -12.45
C GLU A 511 22.15 4.92 -11.60
N TRP A 512 22.59 4.91 -10.34
CA TRP A 512 22.51 3.73 -9.48
C TRP A 512 21.44 3.83 -8.40
N GLY A 513 21.33 4.99 -7.74
CA GLY A 513 20.44 5.22 -6.60
C GLY A 513 21.22 5.52 -5.32
N THR A 514 20.62 5.29 -4.16
CA THR A 514 21.23 5.53 -2.84
C THR A 514 21.78 4.24 -2.24
N SER A 515 22.92 4.34 -1.55
CA SER A 515 23.65 3.26 -0.90
C SER A 515 23.06 2.88 0.47
N GLU A 516 23.58 1.81 1.03
CA GLU A 516 23.50 1.52 2.46
C GLU A 516 24.29 2.54 3.28
N PRO A 517 24.02 2.65 4.62
CA PRO A 517 24.75 3.56 5.49
C PRO A 517 26.20 3.10 5.73
N ALA A 518 27.08 4.06 5.91
CA ALA A 518 28.44 3.84 6.40
C ALA A 518 28.43 3.34 7.86
N PRO A 519 29.46 2.59 8.27
CA PRO A 519 29.70 2.34 9.70
C PRO A 519 29.85 3.64 10.48
N VAL A 520 29.38 3.65 11.72
CA VAL A 520 29.39 4.83 12.58
C VAL A 520 30.83 5.28 12.91
N ALA A 521 31.10 6.57 12.76
CA ALA A 521 32.27 7.25 13.28
C ALA A 521 31.87 8.25 14.39
N ALA A 522 32.84 8.71 15.18
CA ALA A 522 32.58 9.59 16.32
C ALA A 522 33.45 10.87 16.25
N VAL A 523 32.90 11.96 16.77
CA VAL A 523 33.62 13.21 16.98
C VAL A 523 34.28 13.15 18.36
N LEU A 524 35.60 13.18 18.39
CA LEU A 524 36.43 13.15 19.60
C LEU A 524 36.74 14.57 20.09
N ALA A 525 36.89 14.74 21.39
CA ALA A 525 37.42 15.96 21.96
C ALA A 525 38.87 16.18 21.55
N ALA A 526 39.40 17.39 21.76
CA ALA A 526 40.79 17.77 21.38
C ALA A 526 41.86 16.89 22.07
N ASP A 527 41.54 16.28 23.18
CA ASP A 527 42.41 15.33 23.88
C ASP A 527 42.25 13.87 23.41
N GLY A 528 41.41 13.65 22.40
CA GLY A 528 41.13 12.33 21.85
C GLY A 528 40.07 11.52 22.66
N SER A 529 39.48 12.08 23.69
CA SER A 529 38.42 11.43 24.44
C SER A 529 37.08 11.47 23.70
N LEU A 530 36.19 10.48 23.95
CA LEU A 530 34.82 10.43 23.47
C LEU A 530 33.86 10.75 24.64
N PRO A 531 33.42 12.01 24.79
CA PRO A 531 32.47 12.34 25.85
C PRO A 531 31.06 11.79 25.51
N GLU A 532 30.32 11.42 26.54
CA GLU A 532 28.90 11.10 26.39
C GLU A 532 28.11 12.40 26.20
N LEU A 533 27.28 12.46 25.17
CA LEU A 533 26.29 13.51 25.01
C LEU A 533 25.07 13.22 25.88
N PRO A 534 24.44 14.27 26.47
CA PRO A 534 23.20 14.06 27.16
C PRO A 534 22.15 13.50 26.19
N VAL A 535 21.54 12.40 26.57
CA VAL A 535 20.43 11.82 25.79
C VAL A 535 19.25 12.78 25.89
N THR A 536 18.93 13.45 24.80
CA THR A 536 17.68 14.20 24.71
C THR A 536 16.57 13.16 24.52
N PRO A 537 15.56 13.09 25.40
CA PRO A 537 14.43 12.21 25.19
C PRO A 537 13.78 12.53 23.84
N ILE A 538 13.71 11.57 22.94
CA ILE A 538 12.95 11.71 21.71
C ILE A 538 11.47 11.67 22.12
N GLU A 539 10.73 12.76 21.88
CA GLU A 539 9.27 12.67 21.94
C GLU A 539 8.83 11.65 20.89
N LEU A 540 8.28 10.53 21.37
CA LEU A 540 7.74 9.50 20.50
C LEU A 540 6.58 10.11 19.71
N PRO A 541 6.59 10.04 18.39
CA PRO A 541 5.48 10.52 17.59
C PRO A 541 4.19 9.82 18.03
N ASN A 542 3.14 10.59 18.25
CA ASN A 542 1.88 10.06 18.72
C ASN A 542 1.13 9.37 17.57
N CYS A 543 1.25 8.05 17.47
CA CYS A 543 0.20 7.29 16.82
C CYS A 543 -0.99 7.31 17.78
N ALA A 544 -2.16 7.74 17.34
CA ALA A 544 -3.37 7.46 18.11
C ALA A 544 -3.32 5.99 18.54
N ALA A 545 -3.39 5.73 19.83
CA ALA A 545 -3.14 4.39 20.37
C ALA A 545 -3.93 3.36 19.56
N PRO A 546 -3.30 2.32 18.99
CA PRO A 546 -4.07 1.26 18.37
C PRO A 546 -5.08 0.80 19.41
N VAL A 547 -6.33 0.67 19.00
CA VAL A 547 -7.33 0.01 19.86
C VAL A 547 -6.69 -1.33 20.23
N PRO A 548 -6.53 -1.66 21.52
CA PRO A 548 -5.93 -2.92 21.88
C PRO A 548 -6.63 -4.03 21.11
N PRO A 549 -5.92 -4.99 20.56
CA PRO A 549 -6.55 -6.11 19.87
C PRO A 549 -7.65 -6.61 20.80
N PRO A 550 -8.86 -6.92 20.29
CA PRO A 550 -9.95 -7.44 21.11
C PRO A 550 -9.34 -8.52 22.00
N ALA A 551 -9.60 -8.45 23.32
CA ALA A 551 -9.04 -9.40 24.29
C ALA A 551 -9.10 -10.79 23.65
N PRO A 552 -8.02 -11.57 23.62
CA PRO A 552 -7.96 -12.79 22.84
C PRO A 552 -9.29 -13.49 23.05
N VAL A 553 -10.07 -13.65 22.01
CA VAL A 553 -11.26 -14.52 22.06
C VAL A 553 -10.68 -15.79 22.65
N GLU A 554 -11.09 -16.15 23.86
CA GLU A 554 -10.56 -17.35 24.54
C GLU A 554 -10.38 -18.38 23.45
N PRO A 555 -9.15 -18.86 23.20
CA PRO A 555 -8.91 -19.73 22.05
C PRO A 555 -10.02 -20.78 22.14
N PRO A 556 -10.77 -21.03 21.06
CA PRO A 556 -11.84 -22.01 21.10
C PRO A 556 -11.25 -23.21 21.83
N PRO A 557 -11.92 -23.76 22.86
CA PRO A 557 -11.33 -24.73 23.79
C PRO A 557 -10.49 -25.67 22.96
N PRO A 558 -9.19 -25.87 23.27
CA PRO A 558 -8.22 -26.46 22.36
C PRO A 558 -8.93 -27.62 21.72
N LEU A 559 -9.16 -27.54 20.40
CA LEU A 559 -9.78 -28.64 19.66
C LEU A 559 -8.98 -29.83 20.12
N GLU A 560 -9.62 -30.78 20.82
CA GLU A 560 -8.94 -31.97 21.34
C GLU A 560 -8.05 -32.42 20.20
N PRO A 561 -6.72 -32.51 20.39
CA PRO A 561 -5.81 -32.72 19.30
C PRO A 561 -6.39 -33.84 18.45
N LEU A 562 -6.73 -33.56 17.20
CA LEU A 562 -7.27 -34.57 16.29
C LEU A 562 -6.11 -35.56 16.11
N VAL A 563 -6.03 -36.53 17.01
CA VAL A 563 -5.07 -37.60 16.92
C VAL A 563 -5.57 -38.49 15.81
N LEU A 564 -5.13 -38.26 14.59
CA LEU A 564 -5.26 -39.18 13.49
C LEU A 564 -4.44 -40.41 13.84
N THR A 565 -5.09 -41.37 14.48
CA THR A 565 -4.50 -42.70 14.67
C THR A 565 -4.51 -43.38 13.31
N VAL A 566 -3.36 -43.41 12.64
CA VAL A 566 -3.18 -44.20 11.43
C VAL A 566 -3.24 -45.68 11.86
N PRO A 567 -4.31 -46.42 11.50
CA PRO A 567 -4.55 -47.75 12.07
C PRO A 567 -3.60 -48.85 11.54
N ARG A 568 -2.61 -48.51 10.75
CA ARG A 568 -1.68 -49.46 10.14
C ARG A 568 -0.27 -48.85 10.05
N ASN A 569 0.71 -49.65 10.41
CA ASN A 569 2.12 -49.31 10.21
C ASN A 569 2.49 -49.40 8.73
N ILE A 570 3.38 -48.54 8.29
CA ILE A 570 4.04 -48.65 6.98
C ILE A 570 5.11 -49.70 7.11
N HIS A 571 5.02 -50.74 6.28
CA HIS A 571 5.96 -51.88 6.28
C HIS A 571 6.85 -51.83 5.04
N PHE A 572 8.12 -52.09 5.27
CA PHE A 572 9.11 -52.35 4.21
C PHE A 572 9.45 -53.84 4.18
N ALA A 573 9.77 -54.37 3.01
CA ALA A 573 10.30 -55.71 2.90
C ALA A 573 11.69 -55.76 3.55
N LEU A 574 12.09 -56.95 4.04
CA LEU A 574 13.39 -57.14 4.67
C LEU A 574 14.54 -56.69 3.73
N ASP A 575 15.42 -55.84 4.23
CA ASP A 575 16.54 -55.23 3.50
C ASP A 575 16.12 -54.39 2.25
N ARG A 576 14.93 -53.83 2.24
CA ARG A 576 14.45 -52.96 1.15
C ARG A 576 13.89 -51.64 1.66
N SER A 577 14.08 -50.58 0.87
CA SER A 577 13.54 -49.23 1.10
C SER A 577 12.38 -48.89 0.16
N ASP A 578 11.95 -49.82 -0.65
CA ASP A 578 10.83 -49.59 -1.58
C ASP A 578 9.51 -49.64 -0.83
N ILE A 579 8.65 -48.65 -1.12
CA ILE A 579 7.31 -48.55 -0.50
C ILE A 579 6.40 -49.59 -1.14
N SER A 580 5.78 -50.46 -0.33
CA SER A 580 4.81 -51.43 -0.88
C SER A 580 3.55 -50.72 -1.42
N PRO A 581 2.82 -51.32 -2.39
CA PRO A 581 1.59 -50.73 -2.91
C PRO A 581 0.55 -50.45 -1.80
N GLU A 582 0.47 -51.30 -0.77
CA GLU A 582 -0.44 -51.10 0.37
C GLU A 582 0.02 -49.94 1.25
N SER A 583 1.31 -49.75 1.44
CA SER A 583 1.90 -48.64 2.19
C SER A 583 1.76 -47.31 1.40
N ALA A 584 1.81 -47.35 0.08
CA ALA A 584 1.60 -46.18 -0.77
C ALA A 584 0.19 -45.61 -0.60
N VAL A 585 -0.84 -46.43 -0.54
CA VAL A 585 -2.23 -46.00 -0.32
C VAL A 585 -2.38 -45.30 1.04
N ILE A 586 -1.69 -45.78 2.08
CA ILE A 586 -1.74 -45.14 3.41
C ILE A 586 -1.04 -43.78 3.38
N LEU A 587 0.10 -43.68 2.69
CA LEU A 587 0.82 -42.42 2.54
C LEU A 587 0.03 -41.38 1.71
N ASP A 588 -0.65 -41.84 0.65
CA ASP A 588 -1.52 -40.97 -0.15
C ASP A 588 -2.69 -40.38 0.70
N GLN A 589 -3.32 -41.21 1.55
CA GLN A 589 -4.36 -40.74 2.47
C GLN A 589 -3.83 -39.72 3.49
N ILE A 590 -2.62 -39.92 4.02
CA ILE A 590 -1.98 -38.98 4.93
C ILE A 590 -1.68 -37.66 4.18
N ALA A 591 -1.18 -37.76 2.93
CA ALA A 591 -0.89 -36.59 2.12
C ALA A 591 -2.16 -35.78 1.77
N GLU A 592 -3.28 -36.46 1.47
CA GLU A 592 -4.57 -35.78 1.25
C GLU A 592 -5.01 -34.99 2.50
N VAL A 593 -4.93 -35.61 3.69
CA VAL A 593 -5.27 -34.92 4.95
C VAL A 593 -4.32 -33.76 5.22
N MET A 594 -3.03 -33.89 4.96
CA MET A 594 -2.07 -32.79 5.14
C MET A 594 -2.28 -31.64 4.14
N LEU A 595 -2.76 -31.94 2.95
CA LEU A 595 -3.12 -30.91 1.97
C LEU A 595 -4.42 -30.17 2.37
N GLU A 596 -5.35 -30.88 2.96
CA GLU A 596 -6.61 -30.29 3.48
C GLU A 596 -6.35 -29.46 4.76
N TYR A 597 -5.39 -29.89 5.60
CA TYR A 597 -5.05 -29.25 6.87
C TYR A 597 -3.55 -28.91 6.94
N PRO A 598 -3.07 -27.85 6.25
CA PRO A 598 -1.65 -27.56 6.09
C PRO A 598 -0.91 -27.18 7.39
N PHE A 599 -1.63 -27.00 8.48
CA PHE A 599 -1.06 -26.74 9.81
C PHE A 599 -0.70 -28.02 10.60
N LEU A 600 -1.03 -29.22 10.09
CA LEU A 600 -0.67 -30.46 10.73
C LEU A 600 0.82 -30.78 10.53
N THR A 601 1.43 -31.25 11.61
CA THR A 601 2.79 -31.81 11.58
C THR A 601 2.73 -33.32 11.77
N VAL A 602 3.55 -34.04 11.01
CA VAL A 602 3.66 -35.51 11.10
C VAL A 602 4.99 -35.88 11.73
N GLU A 603 4.95 -36.68 12.78
CA GLU A 603 6.13 -37.27 13.39
C GLU A 603 6.26 -38.73 12.93
N LEU A 604 7.40 -39.08 12.31
CA LEU A 604 7.66 -40.42 11.80
C LEU A 604 8.59 -41.15 12.78
N HIS A 605 8.10 -42.25 13.36
CA HIS A 605 8.92 -43.13 14.22
C HIS A 605 9.29 -44.39 13.44
N GLY A 606 10.57 -44.59 13.21
CA GLY A 606 11.12 -45.82 12.65
C GLY A 606 11.48 -46.84 13.73
N HIS A 607 10.95 -48.03 13.62
CA HIS A 607 11.35 -49.17 14.46
C HIS A 607 12.04 -50.21 13.60
N THR A 608 13.22 -50.69 14.03
CA THR A 608 13.98 -51.76 13.41
C THR A 608 13.60 -53.13 13.98
#